data_3b31e8cab505d02ec8cd7380de06d564
#
_entry.id   3b31e8cab505d02ec8cd7380de06d564
#
_cell.length_a   1.000
_cell.length_b   1.000
_cell.length_c   1.000
_cell.angle_alpha   90.00
_cell.angle_beta   90.00
_cell.angle_gamma   90.00
#
_symmetry.space_group_name_H-M   'P 1'
#
loop_
_entity.id
_entity.type
_entity.pdbx_description
1 polymer ?
#
loop_
_entity_poly.entity_id
_entity_poly.type
_entity_poly.pdbx_seq_one_letter_code
_entity_poly.pdbx_strand_id
1 'polypeptide(L)'
;MRKLIFSAIIIATATLFACSKEESIEIPTALSNSTWCSTINSDTFEQTTVEFTDSENAVLTVVKRGYGTDELMHKVEYSYTYNAPNISLMPKDLISSKITGQMIKLYDDYIYLHLTSNVGDLDIMLTQMPSKDQTIWQ
;
A
#
# COMPACT_ATOMS: atom_id res chain seq x y z
N MET A 1 41.14 -26.91 8.20
CA MET A 1 41.37 -25.57 7.66
C MET A 1 40.85 -25.40 6.26
N ARG A 2 41.16 -26.31 5.35
CA ARG A 2 40.69 -26.20 3.97
C ARG A 2 39.18 -26.18 3.86
N LYS A 3 38.48 -26.96 4.69
CA LYS A 3 37.02 -27.03 4.68
C LYS A 3 36.38 -25.71 5.05
N LEU A 4 36.99 -24.95 5.98
CA LEU A 4 36.50 -23.67 6.39
C LEU A 4 36.59 -22.64 5.26
N ILE A 5 37.66 -22.68 4.48
CA ILE A 5 37.85 -21.77 3.35
C ILE A 5 36.83 -22.05 2.27
N PHE A 6 36.55 -23.33 1.97
CA PHE A 6 35.50 -23.67 1.00
C PHE A 6 34.12 -23.25 1.43
N SER A 7 33.83 -23.40 2.74
CA SER A 7 32.54 -22.99 3.26
C SER A 7 32.34 -21.48 3.11
N ALA A 8 33.38 -20.71 3.39
CA ALA A 8 33.30 -19.24 3.23
C ALA A 8 33.07 -18.83 1.78
N ILE A 9 33.73 -19.51 0.83
CA ILE A 9 33.53 -19.22 -0.59
C ILE A 9 32.12 -19.53 -1.03
N ILE A 10 31.55 -20.64 -0.58
CA ILE A 10 30.18 -21.05 -0.92
C ILE A 10 29.18 -20.03 -0.39
N ILE A 11 29.37 -19.55 0.84
CA ILE A 11 28.49 -18.54 1.44
C ILE A 11 28.53 -17.23 0.64
N ALA A 12 29.70 -16.80 0.25
CA ALA A 12 29.86 -15.58 -0.54
C ALA A 12 29.16 -15.71 -1.89
N THR A 13 29.28 -16.85 -2.55
CA THR A 13 28.61 -17.09 -3.82
C THR A 13 27.09 -17.08 -3.67
N ALA A 14 26.57 -17.72 -2.63
CA ALA A 14 25.13 -17.73 -2.37
C ALA A 14 24.60 -16.31 -2.12
N THR A 15 25.34 -15.49 -1.41
CA THR A 15 24.96 -14.10 -1.16
C THR A 15 24.88 -13.30 -2.46
N LEU A 16 25.82 -13.49 -3.35
CA LEU A 16 25.78 -12.81 -4.66
C LEU A 16 24.58 -13.24 -5.49
N PHE A 17 24.24 -14.52 -5.49
CA PHE A 17 23.04 -14.98 -6.18
C PHE A 17 21.76 -14.39 -5.57
N ALA A 18 21.69 -14.30 -4.26
CA ALA A 18 20.54 -13.71 -3.59
C ALA A 18 20.35 -12.24 -4.01
N CYS A 19 21.43 -11.49 -4.09
CA CYS A 19 21.37 -10.09 -4.53
C CYS A 19 20.90 -9.94 -5.97
N SER A 20 21.24 -10.88 -6.84
CA SER A 20 20.87 -10.81 -8.25
C SER A 20 19.42 -11.24 -8.53
N LYS A 21 18.70 -11.75 -7.52
CA LYS A 21 17.31 -12.23 -7.68
C LYS A 21 16.29 -11.32 -7.04
N GLU A 22 16.64 -10.11 -6.70
CA GLU A 22 15.81 -9.26 -5.86
C GLU A 22 14.76 -8.44 -6.59
N GLU A 23 14.52 -8.65 -7.86
CA GLU A 23 13.61 -7.81 -8.62
C GLU A 23 12.13 -8.08 -8.32
N SER A 24 11.82 -9.18 -7.68
CA SER A 24 10.42 -9.52 -7.40
C SER A 24 9.90 -8.77 -6.18
N ILE A 25 8.83 -7.99 -6.35
CA ILE A 25 8.15 -7.30 -5.27
C ILE A 25 7.15 -8.25 -4.64
N GLU A 26 7.18 -8.37 -3.32
CA GLU A 26 6.27 -9.24 -2.59
C GLU A 26 5.13 -8.46 -1.96
N ILE A 27 3.96 -9.11 -1.85
CA ILE A 27 2.83 -8.55 -1.12
C ILE A 27 3.24 -8.35 0.33
N PRO A 28 3.05 -7.15 0.90
CA PRO A 28 3.47 -6.89 2.27
C PRO A 28 2.72 -7.77 3.26
N THR A 29 3.40 -8.16 4.31
CA THR A 29 2.80 -8.93 5.40
C THR A 29 2.15 -8.04 6.45
N ALA A 30 2.47 -6.75 6.45
CA ALA A 30 1.90 -5.76 7.35
C ALA A 30 1.73 -4.45 6.60
N LEU A 31 0.72 -3.66 6.99
CA LEU A 31 0.40 -2.41 6.33
C LEU A 31 0.70 -1.18 7.17
N SER A 32 1.02 -1.34 8.44
CA SER A 32 1.26 -0.20 9.34
C SER A 32 2.33 0.73 8.78
N ASN A 33 2.09 2.03 8.95
CA ASN A 33 2.98 3.10 8.48
C ASN A 33 3.15 3.15 6.96
N SER A 34 2.14 2.68 6.22
CA SER A 34 2.13 2.78 4.76
C SER A 34 0.97 3.65 4.30
N THR A 35 1.14 4.25 3.13
CA THR A 35 0.13 5.11 2.50
C THR A 35 -0.08 4.64 1.07
N TRP A 36 -1.34 4.54 0.68
CA TRP A 36 -1.75 4.07 -0.63
C TRP A 36 -2.65 5.09 -1.28
N CYS A 37 -2.48 5.36 -2.56
CA CYS A 37 -3.27 6.36 -3.25
C CYS A 37 -3.70 5.91 -4.63
N SER A 38 -4.83 6.46 -5.07
CA SER A 38 -5.34 6.28 -6.42
C SER A 38 -4.67 7.27 -7.38
N THR A 39 -4.87 7.04 -8.68
CA THR A 39 -4.63 8.09 -9.66
C THR A 39 -5.67 9.20 -9.46
N ILE A 40 -5.36 10.39 -9.99
CA ILE A 40 -6.31 11.50 -9.94
C ILE A 40 -7.38 11.26 -11.00
N ASN A 41 -8.65 11.34 -10.59
CA ASN A 41 -9.77 11.19 -11.51
C ASN A 41 -9.79 12.38 -12.46
N SER A 42 -9.80 12.11 -13.78
CA SER A 42 -9.73 13.16 -14.80
C SER A 42 -10.98 14.02 -14.89
N ASP A 43 -12.12 13.53 -14.41
CA ASP A 43 -13.39 14.25 -14.46
C ASP A 43 -13.63 15.10 -13.23
N THR A 44 -13.31 14.58 -12.05
CA THR A 44 -13.58 15.24 -10.77
C THR A 44 -12.34 15.85 -10.14
N PHE A 45 -11.16 15.49 -10.61
CA PHE A 45 -9.86 15.86 -10.04
C PHE A 45 -9.67 15.37 -8.60
N GLU A 46 -10.43 14.36 -8.20
CA GLU A 46 -10.35 13.77 -6.88
C GLU A 46 -9.32 12.65 -6.83
N GLN A 47 -8.64 12.54 -5.72
CA GLN A 47 -7.69 11.48 -5.44
C GLN A 47 -8.00 10.90 -4.06
N THR A 48 -8.05 9.58 -3.98
CA THR A 48 -8.29 8.87 -2.74
C THR A 48 -6.97 8.38 -2.16
N THR A 49 -6.79 8.58 -0.86
CA THR A 49 -5.61 8.14 -0.14
C THR A 49 -6.05 7.35 1.08
N VAL A 50 -5.39 6.23 1.34
CA VAL A 50 -5.59 5.46 2.57
C VAL A 50 -4.25 5.37 3.28
N GLU A 51 -4.21 5.86 4.51
CA GLU A 51 -3.03 5.81 5.36
C GLU A 51 -3.27 4.81 6.48
N PHE A 52 -2.41 3.82 6.59
CA PHE A 52 -2.44 2.86 7.70
C PHE A 52 -1.51 3.39 8.78
N THR A 53 -2.09 4.03 9.77
CA THR A 53 -1.32 4.77 10.79
C THR A 53 -0.61 3.86 11.78
N ASP A 54 -1.21 2.70 12.05
CA ASP A 54 -0.61 1.67 12.90
C ASP A 54 -1.16 0.29 12.48
N SER A 55 -1.04 -0.70 13.32
CA SER A 55 -1.47 -2.06 13.00
C SER A 55 -3.00 -2.25 13.03
N GLU A 56 -3.76 -1.27 13.51
CA GLU A 56 -5.21 -1.40 13.71
C GLU A 56 -6.01 -0.25 13.12
N ASN A 57 -5.40 0.87 12.79
CA ASN A 57 -6.10 2.08 12.40
C ASN A 57 -5.69 2.56 11.01
N ALA A 58 -6.67 3.03 10.25
CA ALA A 58 -6.47 3.59 8.93
C ALA A 58 -7.33 4.82 8.74
N VAL A 59 -6.89 5.72 7.87
CA VAL A 59 -7.62 6.93 7.53
C VAL A 59 -7.74 7.00 6.02
N LEU A 60 -8.98 7.11 5.53
CA LEU A 60 -9.26 7.33 4.11
C LEU A 60 -9.59 8.79 3.90
N THR A 61 -8.89 9.42 2.96
CA THR A 61 -9.17 10.81 2.58
C THR A 61 -9.41 10.90 1.08
N VAL A 62 -10.35 11.76 0.71
CA VAL A 62 -10.57 12.13 -0.69
C VAL A 62 -10.29 13.63 -0.79
N VAL A 63 -9.37 13.97 -1.67
CA VAL A 63 -8.92 15.35 -1.86
C VAL A 63 -9.13 15.72 -3.32
N LYS A 64 -9.74 16.88 -3.54
CA LYS A 64 -9.88 17.46 -4.87
C LYS A 64 -8.64 18.30 -5.15
N ARG A 65 -7.91 17.92 -6.18
CA ARG A 65 -6.68 18.61 -6.58
C ARG A 65 -7.01 19.85 -7.38
N GLY A 66 -6.38 20.96 -7.05
CA GLY A 66 -6.59 22.22 -7.75
C GLY A 66 -5.27 22.92 -8.07
N TYR A 67 -5.39 24.05 -8.76
CA TYR A 67 -4.23 24.87 -9.08
C TYR A 67 -3.86 25.71 -7.87
N GLY A 68 -2.88 25.24 -7.11
CA GLY A 68 -2.35 25.96 -5.97
C GLY A 68 -2.97 25.61 -4.62
N THR A 69 -4.20 25.12 -4.58
CA THR A 69 -4.85 24.69 -3.34
C THR A 69 -5.61 23.40 -3.56
N ASP A 70 -5.48 22.49 -2.61
CA ASP A 70 -6.24 21.23 -2.59
C ASP A 70 -7.38 21.37 -1.59
N GLU A 71 -8.52 20.75 -1.90
CA GLU A 71 -9.70 20.79 -1.05
C GLU A 71 -9.99 19.41 -0.49
N LEU A 72 -10.08 19.32 0.84
CA LEU A 72 -10.48 18.08 1.50
C LEU A 72 -11.98 17.86 1.30
N MET A 73 -12.34 16.80 0.58
CA MET A 73 -13.72 16.47 0.28
C MET A 73 -14.32 15.52 1.29
N HIS A 74 -13.50 14.58 1.80
CA HIS A 74 -14.00 13.51 2.65
C HIS A 74 -12.87 12.93 3.46
N LYS A 75 -13.17 12.56 4.71
CA LYS A 75 -12.21 11.92 5.60
C LYS A 75 -12.95 10.98 6.53
N VAL A 76 -12.55 9.72 6.54
CA VAL A 76 -13.15 8.70 7.41
C VAL A 76 -12.06 7.89 8.10
N GLU A 77 -12.25 7.67 9.39
CA GLU A 77 -11.36 6.81 10.16
C GLU A 77 -11.94 5.40 10.24
N TYR A 78 -11.05 4.43 10.12
CA TYR A 78 -11.40 3.01 10.13
C TYR A 78 -10.53 2.25 11.13
N SER A 79 -11.12 1.20 11.69
CA SER A 79 -10.33 0.10 12.26
C SER A 79 -10.15 -0.93 11.15
N TYR A 80 -8.98 -1.55 11.06
CA TYR A 80 -8.78 -2.54 10.01
C TYR A 80 -8.13 -3.81 10.53
N THR A 81 -8.36 -4.88 9.79
CA THR A 81 -7.65 -6.14 9.95
C THR A 81 -7.04 -6.52 8.61
N TYR A 82 -5.83 -6.99 8.65
CA TYR A 82 -5.12 -7.42 7.44
C TYR A 82 -4.58 -8.82 7.64
N ASN A 83 -5.02 -9.71 6.79
CA ASN A 83 -4.55 -11.08 6.72
C ASN A 83 -4.19 -11.33 5.26
N ALA A 84 -2.94 -11.05 4.91
CA ALA A 84 -2.50 -11.00 3.52
C ALA A 84 -3.01 -12.18 2.70
N PRO A 85 -3.60 -11.94 1.53
CA PRO A 85 -3.74 -10.67 0.85
C PRO A 85 -5.03 -9.90 1.17
N ASN A 86 -5.82 -10.32 2.12
CA ASN A 86 -7.16 -9.80 2.39
C ASN A 86 -7.15 -8.70 3.45
N ILE A 87 -7.98 -7.68 3.25
CA ILE A 87 -8.12 -6.58 4.18
C ILE A 87 -9.58 -6.25 4.41
N SER A 88 -9.90 -5.82 5.62
CA SER A 88 -11.24 -5.37 6.00
C SER A 88 -11.11 -4.09 6.81
N LEU A 89 -11.84 -3.06 6.40
CA LEU A 89 -11.88 -1.77 7.07
C LEU A 89 -13.29 -1.52 7.62
N MET A 90 -13.39 -1.36 8.92
CA MET A 90 -14.65 -1.07 9.60
C MET A 90 -14.65 0.40 10.01
N PRO A 91 -15.61 1.21 9.53
CA PRO A 91 -15.64 2.63 9.87
C PRO A 91 -15.89 2.82 11.37
N LYS A 92 -15.27 3.85 11.92
CA LYS A 92 -15.48 4.21 13.32
C LYS A 92 -16.74 5.04 13.52
N ASP A 93 -17.24 5.67 12.45
CA ASP A 93 -18.51 6.40 12.50
C ASP A 93 -19.69 5.44 12.24
N LEU A 94 -20.91 5.96 12.32
CA LEU A 94 -22.13 5.20 12.13
C LEU A 94 -22.74 5.35 10.74
N ILE A 95 -22.11 6.13 9.89
CA ILE A 95 -22.66 6.53 8.59
C ILE A 95 -21.95 5.82 7.44
N SER A 96 -20.65 5.70 7.56
CA SER A 96 -19.81 5.16 6.49
C SER A 96 -19.97 3.66 6.36
N SER A 97 -19.68 3.15 5.16
CA SER A 97 -19.82 1.74 4.86
C SER A 97 -18.53 0.98 5.15
N LYS A 98 -18.68 -0.29 5.51
CA LYS A 98 -17.55 -1.20 5.59
C LYS A 98 -16.89 -1.36 4.24
N ILE A 99 -15.58 -1.43 4.22
CA ILE A 99 -14.77 -1.62 3.02
C ILE A 99 -14.01 -2.93 3.16
N THR A 100 -14.00 -3.72 2.09
CA THR A 100 -13.17 -4.91 2.00
C THR A 100 -12.24 -4.77 0.82
N GLY A 101 -11.13 -5.47 0.86
CA GLY A 101 -10.18 -5.36 -0.22
C GLY A 101 -9.20 -6.50 -0.26
N GLN A 102 -8.34 -6.42 -1.25
CA GLN A 102 -7.35 -7.44 -1.48
C GLN A 102 -6.12 -6.82 -2.12
N MET A 103 -4.94 -7.27 -1.68
CA MET A 103 -3.71 -6.96 -2.36
C MET A 103 -3.61 -7.80 -3.63
N ILE A 104 -3.35 -7.15 -4.75
CA ILE A 104 -3.23 -7.80 -6.05
C ILE A 104 -1.83 -7.56 -6.58
N LYS A 105 -1.15 -8.64 -6.91
CA LYS A 105 0.16 -8.56 -7.54
C LYS A 105 -0.02 -8.77 -9.04
N LEU A 106 0.31 -7.76 -9.82
CA LEU A 106 0.28 -7.81 -11.27
C LEU A 106 1.71 -7.81 -11.80
N TYR A 107 2.07 -8.88 -12.50
CA TYR A 107 3.45 -9.09 -12.95
C TYR A 107 4.40 -9.13 -11.75
N ASP A 108 5.66 -8.87 -11.95
CA ASP A 108 6.64 -8.91 -10.86
C ASP A 108 6.88 -7.54 -10.22
N ASP A 109 6.34 -6.49 -10.81
CA ASP A 109 6.70 -5.11 -10.47
C ASP A 109 5.59 -4.31 -9.81
N TYR A 110 4.35 -4.77 -9.86
CA TYR A 110 3.21 -3.96 -9.44
C TYR A 110 2.37 -4.64 -8.38
N ILE A 111 2.10 -3.92 -7.31
CA ILE A 111 1.18 -4.34 -6.27
C ILE A 111 0.12 -3.25 -6.12
N TYR A 112 -1.14 -3.67 -6.17
CA TYR A 112 -2.29 -2.80 -6.00
C TYR A 112 -3.09 -3.21 -4.80
N LEU A 113 -3.66 -2.23 -4.12
CA LEU A 113 -4.67 -2.46 -3.10
C LEU A 113 -6.02 -2.15 -3.73
N HIS A 114 -6.84 -3.17 -3.93
CA HIS A 114 -8.18 -3.02 -4.49
C HIS A 114 -9.20 -2.99 -3.37
N LEU A 115 -9.92 -1.89 -3.25
CA LEU A 115 -10.92 -1.67 -2.21
C LEU A 115 -12.31 -1.55 -2.81
N THR A 116 -13.28 -2.21 -2.17
CA THR A 116 -14.68 -2.11 -2.55
C THR A 116 -15.53 -1.95 -1.29
N SER A 117 -16.59 -1.14 -1.38
CA SER A 117 -17.52 -1.00 -0.28
C SER A 117 -18.64 -2.05 -0.36
N ASN A 118 -19.27 -2.33 0.78
CA ASN A 118 -20.40 -3.26 0.84
C ASN A 118 -21.56 -2.85 -0.05
N VAL A 119 -21.77 -1.54 -0.19
CA VAL A 119 -22.92 -1.01 -0.92
C VAL A 119 -22.59 -0.68 -2.37
N GLY A 120 -21.36 -0.92 -2.79
CA GLY A 120 -20.94 -0.76 -4.18
C GLY A 120 -20.66 0.66 -4.62
N ASP A 121 -20.60 1.62 -3.70
CA ASP A 121 -20.31 3.02 -4.01
C ASP A 121 -18.82 3.34 -4.08
N LEU A 122 -17.98 2.37 -3.74
CA LEU A 122 -16.53 2.49 -3.83
C LEU A 122 -15.96 1.26 -4.52
N ASP A 123 -15.19 1.49 -5.56
CA ASP A 123 -14.42 0.45 -6.24
C ASP A 123 -13.16 1.13 -6.79
N ILE A 124 -12.04 0.91 -6.13
CA ILE A 124 -10.85 1.70 -6.39
C ILE A 124 -9.58 0.88 -6.27
N MET A 125 -8.62 1.18 -7.13
CA MET A 125 -7.28 0.58 -7.10
C MET A 125 -6.29 1.62 -6.60
N LEU A 126 -5.51 1.24 -5.61
CA LEU A 126 -4.52 2.11 -4.99
C LEU A 126 -3.12 1.51 -5.14
N THR A 127 -2.13 2.39 -5.30
CA THR A 127 -0.72 1.99 -5.29
C THR A 127 -0.04 2.59 -4.07
N GLN A 128 1.00 1.92 -3.61
CA GLN A 128 1.73 2.39 -2.43
C GLN A 128 2.55 3.63 -2.78
N MET A 129 2.43 4.64 -1.94
CA MET A 129 3.27 5.81 -2.03
C MET A 129 4.65 5.52 -1.44
N PRO A 130 5.72 6.07 -2.01
CA PRO A 130 7.04 5.96 -1.39
C PRO A 130 7.04 6.64 -0.02
N SER A 131 7.87 6.16 0.88
CA SER A 131 8.02 6.80 2.18
C SER A 131 8.58 8.21 2.01
N LYS A 132 8.36 9.07 3.01
CA LYS A 132 8.87 10.43 2.96
C LYS A 132 10.38 10.48 2.80
N ASP A 133 11.06 9.48 3.32
CA ASP A 133 12.52 9.40 3.23
C ASP A 133 13.00 9.03 1.83
N GLN A 134 12.12 8.52 0.99
CA GLN A 134 12.45 8.12 -0.38
C GLN A 134 12.08 9.14 -1.43
N THR A 135 11.42 10.22 -1.05
CA THR A 135 11.06 11.28 -1.99
C THR A 135 12.24 12.21 -2.21
N ILE A 136 12.91 12.01 -3.31
CA ILE A 136 14.16 12.73 -3.61
C ILE A 136 13.99 13.83 -4.67
N TRP A 137 12.82 13.93 -5.25
CA TRP A 137 12.56 14.89 -6.32
C TRP A 137 11.76 16.10 -5.86
N GLN A 138 11.87 16.41 -4.63
CA GLN A 138 11.17 17.56 -4.04
C GLN A 138 11.87 18.86 -4.35
#